data_6df8cb38251bfbf13f54a43f969b1333
#
_entry.id   6df8cb38251bfbf13f54a43f969b1333
#
_cell.length_a   1.000
_cell.length_b   1.000
_cell.length_c   1.000
_cell.angle_alpha   90.00
_cell.angle_beta   90.00
_cell.angle_gamma   90.00
#
_symmetry.space_group_name_H-M   'P 1'
#
loop_
_entity.id
_entity.type
_entity.pdbx_description
1 polymer ?
#
loop_
_entity_poly.entity_id
_entity_poly.type
_entity_poly.pdbx_seq_one_letter_code
_entity_poly.pdbx_strand_id
1 'polypeptide(L)'
;LSIKAQSVSKQYPTPVWGAPPIDAVIDVSLDINEGSSTVIYGPTGSGKTTLLSMLSGISKPTSGEIIFHSLHCTETGDRKLSSFRERNIGYVPQRSMLIRDLSVLENVISPNVFRMHRIKLLKSDAHTLLKRLNLDKKAQRRPDTLSGGESRMVMIARAILSRPAFLFADEPISELDDDSARVVLELFSALQGEGSAIVIASHEPLTLGSNTDLYAIKGGRITEHNRGGRR
;
A
#
# COMPACT_ATOMS: atom_id res chain seq x y z
N LEU A 1 -10.19 6.00 12.12
CA LEU A 1 -10.21 4.56 11.78
C LEU A 1 -8.94 3.88 12.30
N SER A 2 -8.95 2.55 12.42
CA SER A 2 -7.78 1.75 12.80
C SER A 2 -7.81 0.39 12.11
N ILE A 3 -6.61 -0.20 11.96
CA ILE A 3 -6.44 -1.59 11.53
C ILE A 3 -5.63 -2.28 12.61
N LYS A 4 -6.12 -3.41 13.11
CA LYS A 4 -5.45 -4.22 14.13
C LYS A 4 -5.20 -5.61 13.59
N ALA A 5 -3.95 -6.05 13.67
CA ALA A 5 -3.57 -7.44 13.44
C ALA A 5 -3.28 -8.12 14.78
N GLN A 6 -3.90 -9.27 15.03
CA GLN A 6 -3.78 -10.03 16.26
C GLN A 6 -3.31 -11.44 15.94
N SER A 7 -2.05 -11.74 16.29
CA SER A 7 -1.40 -13.05 16.12
C SER A 7 -1.60 -13.64 14.72
N VAL A 8 -1.48 -12.77 13.68
CA VAL A 8 -1.74 -13.21 12.30
C VAL A 8 -0.62 -14.05 11.76
N SER A 9 -1.00 -15.14 11.10
CA SER A 9 -0.07 -16.00 10.35
C SER A 9 -0.61 -16.23 8.93
N LYS A 10 0.31 -16.45 7.98
CA LYS A 10 -0.03 -16.79 6.60
C LYS A 10 0.84 -17.92 6.11
N GLN A 11 0.17 -18.99 5.67
CA GLN A 11 0.78 -20.14 5.02
C GLN A 11 0.33 -20.21 3.57
N TYR A 12 1.25 -20.58 2.70
CA TYR A 12 0.95 -20.89 1.31
C TYR A 12 1.22 -22.36 1.03
N PRO A 13 0.38 -23.03 0.25
CA PRO A 13 0.64 -24.42 -0.16
C PRO A 13 1.93 -24.50 -0.97
N THR A 14 2.73 -25.51 -0.70
CA THR A 14 3.92 -25.80 -1.51
C THR A 14 3.50 -26.52 -2.79
N PRO A 15 4.04 -26.15 -3.97
CA PRO A 15 3.74 -26.82 -5.22
C PRO A 15 4.30 -28.25 -5.30
N VAL A 16 5.15 -28.64 -4.35
CA VAL A 16 5.76 -30.00 -4.27
C VAL A 16 4.87 -30.89 -3.42
N TRP A 17 4.39 -31.98 -4.01
CA TRP A 17 3.52 -32.94 -3.34
C TRP A 17 4.20 -33.55 -2.11
N GLY A 18 3.52 -33.52 -0.95
CA GLY A 18 4.05 -34.02 0.33
C GLY A 18 5.00 -33.08 1.08
N ALA A 19 5.38 -31.92 0.51
CA ALA A 19 6.16 -30.94 1.23
C ALA A 19 5.28 -30.07 2.16
N PRO A 20 5.81 -29.61 3.32
CA PRO A 20 5.06 -28.75 4.23
C PRO A 20 4.75 -27.39 3.58
N PRO A 21 3.68 -26.70 4.01
CA PRO A 21 3.36 -25.37 3.55
C PRO A 21 4.47 -24.38 3.91
N ILE A 22 4.55 -23.29 3.14
CA ILE A 22 5.52 -22.21 3.37
C ILE A 22 4.91 -21.21 4.34
N ASP A 23 5.55 -21.02 5.49
CA ASP A 23 5.22 -20.00 6.47
C ASP A 23 5.74 -18.64 5.99
N ALA A 24 4.86 -17.82 5.42
CA ALA A 24 5.23 -16.51 4.92
C ALA A 24 5.16 -15.42 5.99
N VAL A 25 4.22 -15.53 6.93
CA VAL A 25 4.09 -14.66 8.12
C VAL A 25 3.70 -15.53 9.30
N ILE A 26 4.31 -15.28 10.47
CA ILE A 26 4.18 -16.12 11.65
C ILE A 26 3.95 -15.24 12.88
N ASP A 27 2.75 -15.34 13.48
CA ASP A 27 2.38 -14.74 14.77
C ASP A 27 2.71 -13.25 14.88
N VAL A 28 2.25 -12.47 13.93
CA VAL A 28 2.48 -11.03 13.89
C VAL A 28 1.30 -10.28 14.49
N SER A 29 1.60 -9.36 15.43
CA SER A 29 0.62 -8.43 16.00
C SER A 29 1.12 -7.01 15.85
N LEU A 30 0.25 -6.12 15.31
CA LEU A 30 0.52 -4.68 15.19
C LEU A 30 -0.77 -3.88 15.00
N ASP A 31 -0.71 -2.60 15.35
CA ASP A 31 -1.81 -1.67 15.21
C ASP A 31 -1.42 -0.52 14.27
N ILE A 32 -2.34 -0.14 13.36
CA ILE A 32 -2.20 1.00 12.45
C ILE A 32 -3.36 1.94 12.74
N ASN A 33 -3.05 3.17 13.10
CA ASN A 33 -4.03 4.22 13.37
C ASN A 33 -3.97 5.31 12.29
N GLU A 34 -5.08 5.98 12.02
CA GLU A 34 -5.10 7.16 11.14
C GLU A 34 -4.02 8.18 11.55
N GLY A 35 -3.40 8.80 10.56
CA GLY A 35 -2.33 9.78 10.76
C GLY A 35 -0.98 9.17 11.20
N SER A 36 -0.89 7.85 11.38
CA SER A 36 0.40 7.18 11.69
C SER A 36 1.20 6.88 10.43
N SER A 37 2.52 6.72 10.60
CA SER A 37 3.37 6.10 9.58
C SER A 37 4.01 4.83 10.15
N THR A 38 3.99 3.77 9.35
CA THR A 38 4.53 2.45 9.70
C THR A 38 5.42 1.97 8.55
N VAL A 39 6.63 1.56 8.86
CA VAL A 39 7.54 0.95 7.89
C VAL A 39 7.88 -0.47 8.35
N ILE A 40 7.59 -1.44 7.48
CA ILE A 40 7.93 -2.85 7.65
C ILE A 40 9.15 -3.12 6.77
N TYR A 41 10.31 -3.35 7.36
CA TYR A 41 11.55 -3.51 6.60
C TYR A 41 12.23 -4.86 6.87
N GLY A 42 13.02 -5.30 5.89
CA GLY A 42 13.75 -6.57 5.99
C GLY A 42 14.13 -7.15 4.62
N PRO A 43 14.87 -8.26 4.60
CA PRO A 43 15.39 -8.85 3.37
C PRO A 43 14.26 -9.35 2.44
N THR A 44 14.62 -9.59 1.17
CA THR A 44 13.70 -10.24 0.21
C THR A 44 13.25 -11.61 0.75
N GLY A 45 11.96 -11.92 0.58
CA GLY A 45 11.38 -13.18 1.07
C GLY A 45 11.09 -13.21 2.57
N SER A 46 11.27 -12.11 3.31
CA SER A 46 10.99 -12.08 4.75
C SER A 46 9.50 -12.04 5.13
N GLY A 47 8.58 -11.87 4.15
CA GLY A 47 7.13 -11.82 4.40
C GLY A 47 6.49 -10.42 4.31
N LYS A 48 7.24 -9.36 3.98
CA LYS A 48 6.75 -7.97 3.90
C LYS A 48 5.50 -7.81 3.02
N THR A 49 5.60 -8.21 1.75
CA THR A 49 4.49 -8.15 0.78
C THR A 49 3.27 -8.94 1.27
N THR A 50 3.49 -10.11 1.87
CA THR A 50 2.42 -10.93 2.43
C THR A 50 1.73 -10.24 3.60
N LEU A 51 2.51 -9.68 4.54
CA LEU A 51 1.97 -8.93 5.67
C LEU A 51 1.21 -7.69 5.18
N LEU A 52 1.79 -6.93 4.25
CA LEU A 52 1.15 -5.75 3.65
C LEU A 52 -0.18 -6.12 2.97
N SER A 53 -0.22 -7.22 2.22
CA SER A 53 -1.44 -7.68 1.54
C SER A 53 -2.54 -8.12 2.52
N MET A 54 -2.17 -8.69 3.67
CA MET A 54 -3.13 -9.02 4.72
C MET A 54 -3.66 -7.75 5.40
N LEU A 55 -2.76 -6.83 5.79
CA LEU A 55 -3.13 -5.57 6.45
C LEU A 55 -4.00 -4.67 5.55
N SER A 56 -3.85 -4.76 4.23
CA SER A 56 -4.72 -4.06 3.27
C SER A 56 -6.04 -4.81 2.96
N GLY A 57 -6.23 -6.00 3.54
CA GLY A 57 -7.42 -6.83 3.31
C GLY A 57 -7.48 -7.48 1.92
N ILE A 58 -6.40 -7.45 1.13
CA ILE A 58 -6.30 -8.15 -0.16
C ILE A 58 -6.23 -9.67 0.06
N SER A 59 -5.51 -10.10 1.11
CA SER A 59 -5.39 -11.51 1.48
C SER A 59 -5.90 -11.73 2.91
N LYS A 60 -6.61 -12.83 3.14
CA LYS A 60 -6.99 -13.23 4.51
C LYS A 60 -5.84 -13.97 5.20
N PRO A 61 -5.66 -13.83 6.51
CA PRO A 61 -4.72 -14.64 7.27
C PRO A 61 -5.16 -16.12 7.28
N THR A 62 -4.21 -17.04 7.48
CA THR A 62 -4.49 -18.47 7.72
C THR A 62 -4.91 -18.71 9.14
N SER A 63 -4.33 -17.96 10.10
CA SER A 63 -4.72 -17.94 11.51
C SER A 63 -4.51 -16.55 12.10
N GLY A 64 -5.09 -16.31 13.27
CA GLY A 64 -5.18 -14.96 13.84
C GLY A 64 -6.24 -14.11 13.14
N GLU A 65 -6.28 -12.83 13.46
CA GLU A 65 -7.32 -11.95 12.94
C GLU A 65 -6.82 -10.57 12.57
N ILE A 66 -7.46 -9.99 11.54
CA ILE A 66 -7.32 -8.58 11.18
C ILE A 66 -8.68 -7.90 11.33
N ILE A 67 -8.69 -6.82 12.09
CA ILE A 67 -9.88 -6.03 12.39
C ILE A 67 -9.72 -4.67 11.72
N PHE A 68 -10.60 -4.39 10.75
CA PHE A 68 -10.69 -3.10 10.07
C PHE A 68 -11.73 -2.25 10.78
N HIS A 69 -11.32 -1.38 11.70
CA HIS A 69 -12.18 -0.59 12.58
C HIS A 69 -13.13 -1.49 13.40
N SER A 70 -14.30 -1.85 12.87
CA SER A 70 -15.27 -2.77 13.48
C SER A 70 -15.54 -4.02 12.62
N LEU A 71 -14.81 -4.21 11.51
CA LEU A 71 -15.02 -5.32 10.59
C LEU A 71 -13.95 -6.38 10.81
N HIS A 72 -14.34 -7.54 11.27
CA HIS A 72 -13.51 -8.72 11.44
C HIS A 72 -13.26 -9.40 10.08
N CYS A 73 -12.00 -9.46 9.62
CA CYS A 73 -11.66 -9.95 8.27
C CYS A 73 -12.09 -11.40 8.04
N THR A 74 -11.98 -12.25 9.06
CA THR A 74 -12.31 -13.67 8.98
C THR A 74 -13.82 -13.92 8.90
N GLU A 75 -14.61 -13.12 9.61
CA GLU A 75 -16.06 -13.26 9.72
C GLU A 75 -16.85 -12.46 8.68
N THR A 76 -16.25 -11.36 8.22
CA THR A 76 -16.89 -10.45 7.29
C THR A 76 -16.89 -11.00 5.86
N GLY A 77 -18.05 -11.04 5.21
CA GLY A 77 -18.20 -11.45 3.81
C GLY A 77 -17.45 -10.50 2.85
N ASP A 78 -16.98 -11.04 1.73
CA ASP A 78 -16.13 -10.34 0.75
C ASP A 78 -16.73 -9.04 0.21
N ARG A 79 -18.06 -8.96 0.08
CA ARG A 79 -18.73 -7.73 -0.38
C ARG A 79 -18.51 -6.55 0.57
N LYS A 80 -18.61 -6.76 1.89
CA LYS A 80 -18.40 -5.72 2.90
C LYS A 80 -16.92 -5.32 2.97
N LEU A 81 -16.01 -6.31 2.93
CA LEU A 81 -14.57 -6.05 2.89
C LEU A 81 -14.16 -5.30 1.62
N SER A 82 -14.69 -5.66 0.47
CA SER A 82 -14.44 -4.95 -0.80
C SER A 82 -14.93 -3.51 -0.74
N SER A 83 -16.11 -3.26 -0.17
CA SER A 83 -16.64 -1.91 0.01
C SER A 83 -15.79 -1.08 0.99
N PHE A 84 -15.25 -1.72 2.05
CA PHE A 84 -14.31 -1.06 2.96
C PHE A 84 -13.00 -0.69 2.25
N ARG A 85 -12.39 -1.65 1.52
CA ARG A 85 -11.17 -1.41 0.75
C ARG A 85 -11.34 -0.28 -0.25
N GLU A 86 -12.40 -0.35 -1.05
CA GLU A 86 -12.71 0.65 -2.07
C GLU A 86 -12.76 2.08 -1.49
N ARG A 87 -13.30 2.23 -0.28
CA ARG A 87 -13.52 3.56 0.33
C ARG A 87 -12.32 4.08 1.10
N ASN A 88 -11.53 3.18 1.69
CA ASN A 88 -10.57 3.56 2.72
C ASN A 88 -9.12 3.21 2.38
N ILE A 89 -8.88 2.33 1.39
CA ILE A 89 -7.55 1.80 1.14
C ILE A 89 -7.02 2.21 -0.24
N GLY A 90 -5.84 2.82 -0.24
CA GLY A 90 -4.98 2.94 -1.40
C GLY A 90 -3.90 1.85 -1.34
N TYR A 91 -3.61 1.21 -2.48
CA TYR A 91 -2.58 0.18 -2.55
C TYR A 91 -1.64 0.40 -3.73
N VAL A 92 -0.33 0.45 -3.45
CA VAL A 92 0.74 0.51 -4.45
C VAL A 92 1.46 -0.83 -4.45
N PRO A 93 1.25 -1.68 -5.45
CA PRO A 93 1.90 -3.00 -5.53
C PRO A 93 3.38 -2.89 -5.94
N GLN A 94 4.19 -3.89 -5.60
CA GLN A 94 5.59 -3.97 -5.98
C GLN A 94 5.78 -4.02 -7.52
N ARG A 95 4.96 -4.79 -8.22
CA ARG A 95 4.99 -4.90 -9.69
C ARG A 95 3.99 -3.98 -10.34
N SER A 96 4.30 -3.50 -11.55
CA SER A 96 3.35 -2.68 -12.30
C SER A 96 2.07 -3.46 -12.62
N MET A 97 0.94 -2.88 -12.22
CA MET A 97 -0.42 -3.40 -12.45
C MET A 97 -1.28 -2.33 -13.15
N LEU A 98 -0.70 -1.65 -14.15
CA LEU A 98 -1.44 -0.72 -14.99
C LEU A 98 -2.27 -1.46 -16.03
N ILE A 99 -3.46 -0.95 -16.32
CA ILE A 99 -4.36 -1.48 -17.35
C ILE A 99 -3.83 -0.99 -18.70
N ARG A 100 -3.37 -1.90 -19.54
CA ARG A 100 -2.67 -1.60 -20.80
C ARG A 100 -3.52 -0.82 -21.80
N ASP A 101 -4.82 -1.10 -21.84
CA ASP A 101 -5.76 -0.49 -22.79
C ASP A 101 -6.20 0.92 -22.37
N LEU A 102 -5.90 1.33 -21.16
CA LEU A 102 -6.20 2.66 -20.63
C LEU A 102 -4.98 3.58 -20.73
N SER A 103 -5.22 4.86 -20.99
CA SER A 103 -4.20 5.90 -20.86
C SER A 103 -3.70 6.04 -19.41
N VAL A 104 -2.60 6.77 -19.21
CA VAL A 104 -2.09 7.13 -17.90
C VAL A 104 -3.17 7.80 -17.05
N LEU A 105 -3.85 8.81 -17.59
CA LEU A 105 -4.93 9.50 -16.88
C LEU A 105 -6.07 8.56 -16.51
N GLU A 106 -6.50 7.70 -17.44
CA GLU A 106 -7.56 6.73 -17.18
C GLU A 106 -7.16 5.70 -16.14
N ASN A 107 -5.90 5.24 -16.14
CA ASN A 107 -5.37 4.38 -15.08
C ASN A 107 -5.45 5.05 -13.70
N VAL A 108 -5.07 6.34 -13.60
CA VAL A 108 -5.12 7.07 -12.32
C VAL A 108 -6.54 7.22 -11.81
N ILE A 109 -7.50 7.52 -12.68
CA ILE A 109 -8.91 7.74 -12.27
C ILE A 109 -9.70 6.43 -12.11
N SER A 110 -9.25 5.31 -12.69
CA SER A 110 -10.03 4.07 -12.82
C SER A 110 -10.68 3.56 -11.53
N PRO A 111 -10.03 3.58 -10.34
CA PRO A 111 -10.67 3.09 -9.12
C PRO A 111 -11.83 3.98 -8.65
N ASN A 112 -11.86 5.23 -9.11
CA ASN A 112 -12.80 6.24 -8.61
C ASN A 112 -13.94 6.54 -9.57
N VAL A 113 -13.91 6.01 -10.80
CA VAL A 113 -14.91 6.30 -11.85
C VAL A 113 -16.33 5.93 -11.39
N PHE A 114 -16.48 4.81 -10.69
CA PHE A 114 -17.79 4.33 -10.22
C PHE A 114 -18.28 5.02 -8.95
N ARG A 115 -17.38 5.69 -8.21
CA ARG A 115 -17.70 6.35 -6.94
C ARG A 115 -18.09 7.82 -7.07
N MET A 116 -17.45 8.52 -8.02
CA MET A 116 -17.58 9.97 -8.15
C MET A 116 -18.50 10.35 -9.30
N HIS A 117 -19.65 10.93 -8.98
CA HIS A 117 -20.60 11.47 -9.98
C HIS A 117 -20.03 12.68 -10.76
N ARG A 118 -18.86 13.23 -10.36
CA ARG A 118 -18.22 14.41 -10.95
C ARG A 118 -16.91 14.08 -11.65
N ILE A 119 -16.98 13.33 -12.74
CA ILE A 119 -15.81 12.89 -13.53
C ILE A 119 -14.89 14.07 -13.94
N LYS A 120 -15.44 15.25 -14.22
CA LYS A 120 -14.63 16.43 -14.57
C LYS A 120 -13.70 16.88 -13.44
N LEU A 121 -14.16 16.89 -12.19
CA LEU A 121 -13.33 17.23 -11.04
C LEU A 121 -12.27 16.16 -10.82
N LEU A 122 -12.64 14.89 -10.89
CA LEU A 122 -11.71 13.78 -10.77
C LEU A 122 -10.58 13.86 -11.79
N LYS A 123 -10.89 14.19 -13.07
CA LYS A 123 -9.87 14.39 -14.10
C LYS A 123 -8.97 15.60 -13.79
N SER A 124 -9.53 16.69 -13.28
CA SER A 124 -8.75 17.88 -12.89
C SER A 124 -7.76 17.56 -11.75
N ASP A 125 -8.22 16.85 -10.71
CA ASP A 125 -7.38 16.45 -9.60
C ASP A 125 -6.29 15.47 -10.03
N ALA A 126 -6.63 14.51 -10.92
CA ALA A 126 -5.67 13.59 -11.51
C ALA A 126 -4.60 14.32 -12.34
N HIS A 127 -4.98 15.31 -13.16
CA HIS A 127 -4.02 16.13 -13.91
C HIS A 127 -3.09 16.93 -12.98
N THR A 128 -3.61 17.49 -11.89
CA THR A 128 -2.82 18.21 -10.90
C THR A 128 -1.80 17.28 -10.24
N LEU A 129 -2.21 16.07 -9.90
CA LEU A 129 -1.34 15.06 -9.31
C LEU A 129 -0.28 14.58 -10.32
N LEU A 130 -0.66 14.29 -11.55
CA LEU A 130 0.28 13.91 -12.62
C LEU A 130 1.30 15.02 -12.89
N LYS A 131 0.91 16.29 -12.82
CA LYS A 131 1.84 17.42 -12.94
C LYS A 131 2.87 17.45 -11.81
N ARG A 132 2.46 17.19 -10.56
CA ARG A 132 3.39 17.07 -9.42
C ARG A 132 4.40 15.95 -9.59
N LEU A 133 4.02 14.89 -10.31
CA LEU A 133 4.86 13.73 -10.63
C LEU A 133 5.59 13.85 -11.98
N ASN A 134 5.59 15.03 -12.62
CA ASN A 134 6.20 15.27 -13.94
C ASN A 134 5.66 14.35 -15.06
N LEU A 135 4.41 13.90 -14.95
CA LEU A 135 3.74 12.99 -15.89
C LEU A 135 2.60 13.65 -16.69
N ASP A 136 2.38 14.95 -16.54
CA ASP A 136 1.30 15.69 -17.21
C ASP A 136 1.34 15.56 -18.74
N LYS A 137 2.54 15.64 -19.36
CA LYS A 137 2.76 15.45 -20.79
C LYS A 137 2.50 14.03 -21.28
N LYS A 138 2.45 13.06 -20.37
CA LYS A 138 2.20 11.63 -20.64
C LYS A 138 0.78 11.19 -20.30
N ALA A 139 -0.09 12.10 -19.83
CA ALA A 139 -1.44 11.79 -19.37
C ALA A 139 -2.28 10.99 -20.38
N GLN A 140 -2.10 11.25 -21.69
CA GLN A 140 -2.82 10.57 -22.76
C GLN A 140 -2.07 9.37 -23.36
N ARG A 141 -0.84 9.09 -22.89
CA ARG A 141 -0.06 7.94 -23.36
C ARG A 141 -0.54 6.64 -22.71
N ARG A 142 -0.21 5.51 -23.35
CA ARG A 142 -0.45 4.17 -22.82
C ARG A 142 0.71 3.71 -21.91
N PRO A 143 0.46 2.81 -20.96
CA PRO A 143 1.48 2.31 -20.02
C PRO A 143 2.72 1.68 -20.66
N ASP A 144 2.59 1.05 -21.81
CA ASP A 144 3.68 0.41 -22.55
C ASP A 144 4.76 1.39 -23.05
N THR A 145 4.47 2.68 -23.05
CA THR A 145 5.42 3.74 -23.42
C THR A 145 6.15 4.35 -22.23
N LEU A 146 5.88 3.88 -21.02
CA LEU A 146 6.45 4.40 -19.77
C LEU A 146 7.70 3.62 -19.36
N SER A 147 8.65 4.31 -18.71
CA SER A 147 9.70 3.64 -17.95
C SER A 147 9.16 2.94 -16.70
N GLY A 148 9.97 2.09 -16.05
CA GLY A 148 9.60 1.44 -14.78
C GLY A 148 9.25 2.46 -13.69
N GLY A 149 10.10 3.47 -13.50
CA GLY A 149 9.85 4.54 -12.54
C GLY A 149 8.59 5.36 -12.85
N GLU A 150 8.34 5.69 -14.13
CA GLU A 150 7.11 6.39 -14.53
C GLU A 150 5.86 5.54 -14.28
N SER A 151 5.91 4.25 -14.57
CA SER A 151 4.83 3.31 -14.27
C SER A 151 4.58 3.24 -12.76
N ARG A 152 5.63 3.27 -11.95
CA ARG A 152 5.57 3.34 -10.49
C ARG A 152 4.83 4.61 -10.02
N MET A 153 5.22 5.76 -10.56
CA MET A 153 4.58 7.04 -10.23
C MET A 153 3.09 7.08 -10.63
N VAL A 154 2.71 6.47 -11.76
CA VAL A 154 1.29 6.35 -12.16
C VAL A 154 0.51 5.48 -11.16
N MET A 155 1.09 4.37 -10.68
CA MET A 155 0.45 3.52 -9.66
C MET A 155 0.29 4.26 -8.33
N ILE A 156 1.28 5.05 -7.93
CA ILE A 156 1.20 5.91 -6.74
C ILE A 156 0.07 6.93 -6.93
N ALA A 157 0.04 7.66 -8.06
CA ALA A 157 -1.02 8.61 -8.35
C ALA A 157 -2.42 7.97 -8.27
N ARG A 158 -2.58 6.76 -8.83
CA ARG A 158 -3.82 5.98 -8.76
C ARG A 158 -4.23 5.66 -7.33
N ALA A 159 -3.28 5.27 -6.49
CA ALA A 159 -3.54 4.87 -5.12
C ALA A 159 -3.92 6.06 -4.21
N ILE A 160 -3.35 7.26 -4.45
CA ILE A 160 -3.53 8.41 -3.58
C ILE A 160 -4.61 9.41 -4.05
N LEU A 161 -5.10 9.28 -5.30
CA LEU A 161 -6.08 10.22 -5.86
C LEU A 161 -7.35 10.35 -5.01
N SER A 162 -7.80 9.25 -4.41
CA SER A 162 -9.01 9.21 -3.55
C SER A 162 -8.77 9.70 -2.12
N ARG A 163 -7.54 10.10 -1.77
CA ARG A 163 -7.13 10.44 -0.39
C ARG A 163 -7.57 9.35 0.59
N PRO A 164 -7.03 8.13 0.46
CA PRO A 164 -7.46 7.00 1.27
C PRO A 164 -7.12 7.22 2.75
N ALA A 165 -7.92 6.66 3.66
CA ALA A 165 -7.62 6.65 5.09
C ALA A 165 -6.35 5.85 5.41
N PHE A 166 -6.06 4.82 4.60
CA PHE A 166 -4.87 3.97 4.73
C PHE A 166 -4.21 3.79 3.35
N LEU A 167 -2.95 4.18 3.23
CA LEU A 167 -2.13 3.91 2.06
C LEU A 167 -1.14 2.79 2.36
N PHE A 168 -1.20 1.71 1.62
CA PHE A 168 -0.23 0.61 1.65
C PHE A 168 0.64 0.68 0.41
N ALA A 169 1.97 0.69 0.59
CA ALA A 169 2.92 0.80 -0.51
C ALA A 169 4.04 -0.25 -0.39
N ASP A 170 4.13 -1.12 -1.38
CA ASP A 170 5.15 -2.18 -1.44
C ASP A 170 6.31 -1.71 -2.31
N GLU A 171 7.47 -1.46 -1.70
CA GLU A 171 8.70 -0.98 -2.33
C GLU A 171 8.47 0.29 -3.21
N PRO A 172 7.81 1.34 -2.70
CA PRO A 172 7.29 2.42 -3.56
C PRO A 172 8.38 3.24 -4.26
N ILE A 173 9.59 3.26 -3.73
CA ILE A 173 10.70 4.10 -4.23
C ILE A 173 11.87 3.31 -4.84
N SER A 174 11.82 1.96 -4.84
CA SER A 174 12.96 1.10 -5.20
C SER A 174 13.45 1.24 -6.66
N GLU A 175 12.59 1.72 -7.57
CA GLU A 175 12.90 1.87 -9.00
C GLU A 175 12.97 3.34 -9.44
N LEU A 176 13.00 4.27 -8.47
CA LEU A 176 13.01 5.71 -8.71
C LEU A 176 14.41 6.28 -8.51
N ASP A 177 14.72 7.34 -9.25
CA ASP A 177 15.85 8.21 -8.93
C ASP A 177 15.57 9.03 -7.65
N ASP A 178 16.62 9.61 -7.07
CA ASP A 178 16.53 10.31 -5.78
C ASP A 178 15.52 11.48 -5.79
N ASP A 179 15.42 12.22 -6.91
CA ASP A 179 14.48 13.33 -7.04
C ASP A 179 13.03 12.84 -7.08
N SER A 180 12.76 11.81 -7.86
CA SER A 180 11.44 11.15 -7.93
C SER A 180 11.06 10.50 -6.60
N ALA A 181 11.99 9.82 -5.94
CA ALA A 181 11.79 9.23 -4.62
C ALA A 181 11.42 10.30 -3.58
N ARG A 182 12.12 11.44 -3.56
CA ARG A 182 11.81 12.57 -2.67
C ARG A 182 10.40 13.10 -2.90
N VAL A 183 9.99 13.33 -4.15
CA VAL A 183 8.64 13.80 -4.48
C VAL A 183 7.56 12.81 -3.96
N VAL A 184 7.79 11.51 -4.10
CA VAL A 184 6.87 10.48 -3.59
C VAL A 184 6.77 10.52 -2.07
N LEU A 185 7.90 10.62 -1.35
CA LEU A 185 7.91 10.69 0.11
C LEU A 185 7.26 11.98 0.63
N GLU A 186 7.43 13.11 -0.06
CA GLU A 186 6.72 14.36 0.24
C GLU A 186 5.20 14.22 0.05
N LEU A 187 4.75 13.53 -1.01
CA LEU A 187 3.33 13.24 -1.21
C LEU A 187 2.77 12.36 -0.10
N PHE A 188 3.51 11.35 0.35
CA PHE A 188 3.08 10.48 1.45
C PHE A 188 3.03 11.25 2.78
N SER A 189 4.03 12.10 3.05
CA SER A 189 4.03 12.96 4.23
C SER A 189 2.87 13.95 4.22
N ALA A 190 2.53 14.52 3.07
CA ALA A 190 1.38 15.41 2.93
C ALA A 190 0.06 14.68 3.22
N LEU A 191 -0.12 13.46 2.68
CA LEU A 191 -1.28 12.62 2.97
C LEU A 191 -1.38 12.25 4.45
N GLN A 192 -0.24 11.94 5.10
CA GLN A 192 -0.20 11.68 6.54
C GLN A 192 -0.63 12.92 7.33
N GLY A 193 -0.16 14.11 6.94
CA GLY A 193 -0.57 15.39 7.53
C GLY A 193 -2.07 15.68 7.37
N GLU A 194 -2.72 15.12 6.34
CA GLU A 194 -4.16 15.19 6.11
C GLU A 194 -4.94 14.11 6.90
N GLY A 195 -4.26 13.24 7.65
CA GLY A 195 -4.85 12.21 8.51
C GLY A 195 -4.76 10.78 7.96
N SER A 196 -4.22 10.54 6.76
CA SER A 196 -4.03 9.19 6.25
C SER A 196 -2.97 8.43 7.04
N ALA A 197 -3.19 7.14 7.28
CA ALA A 197 -2.13 6.24 7.74
C ALA A 197 -1.30 5.76 6.55
N ILE A 198 0.03 5.80 6.67
CA ILE A 198 0.94 5.36 5.61
C ILE A 198 1.67 4.11 6.08
N VAL A 199 1.56 3.01 5.32
CA VAL A 199 2.24 1.75 5.62
C VAL A 199 3.13 1.37 4.44
N ILE A 200 4.43 1.31 4.67
CA ILE A 200 5.41 1.00 3.62
C ILE A 200 6.12 -0.31 3.94
N ALA A 201 6.20 -1.20 2.95
CA ALA A 201 7.17 -2.29 2.95
C ALA A 201 8.43 -1.83 2.20
N SER A 202 9.61 -2.04 2.80
CA SER A 202 10.89 -1.62 2.23
C SER A 202 12.01 -2.63 2.54
N HIS A 203 13.08 -2.63 1.76
CA HIS A 203 14.30 -3.40 2.09
C HIS A 203 15.06 -2.79 3.25
N GLU A 204 15.07 -1.48 3.36
CA GLU A 204 15.79 -0.71 4.37
C GLU A 204 14.84 0.13 5.21
N PRO A 205 15.19 0.46 6.45
CA PRO A 205 14.41 1.38 7.25
C PRO A 205 14.40 2.76 6.61
N LEU A 206 13.22 3.34 6.44
CA LEU A 206 13.02 4.71 6.00
C LEU A 206 12.03 5.40 6.94
N THR A 207 12.09 6.73 7.00
CA THR A 207 11.23 7.51 7.89
C THR A 207 10.44 8.55 7.11
N LEU A 208 9.16 8.67 7.42
CA LEU A 208 8.25 9.71 6.91
C LEU A 208 8.03 10.84 7.94
N GLY A 209 9.00 11.04 8.82
CA GLY A 209 8.94 12.01 9.91
C GLY A 209 9.27 11.37 11.26
N SER A 210 9.22 12.18 12.33
CA SER A 210 9.62 11.75 13.68
C SER A 210 8.75 10.67 14.32
N ASN A 211 7.53 10.46 13.82
CA ASN A 211 6.53 9.54 14.38
C ASN A 211 6.35 8.27 13.53
N THR A 212 7.41 7.81 12.85
CA THR A 212 7.35 6.58 12.06
C THR A 212 7.65 5.37 12.91
N ASP A 213 6.70 4.44 13.02
CA ASP A 213 6.92 3.13 13.65
C ASP A 213 7.68 2.21 12.68
N LEU A 214 8.81 1.66 13.14
CA LEU A 214 9.67 0.79 12.36
C LEU A 214 9.57 -0.64 12.86
N TYR A 215 9.19 -1.56 11.98
CA TYR A 215 9.10 -3.00 12.25
C TYR A 215 10.11 -3.77 11.37
N ALA A 216 11.13 -4.37 12.00
CA ALA A 216 12.00 -5.31 11.30
C ALA A 216 11.32 -6.67 11.16
N ILE A 217 11.27 -7.22 9.93
CA ILE A 217 10.72 -8.57 9.69
C ILE A 217 11.78 -9.49 9.10
N LYS A 218 11.92 -10.69 9.69
CA LYS A 218 12.83 -11.75 9.24
C LYS A 218 12.17 -13.11 9.41
N GLY A 219 12.18 -13.93 8.35
CA GLY A 219 11.59 -15.27 8.38
C GLY A 219 10.11 -15.27 8.81
N GLY A 220 9.34 -14.30 8.33
CA GLY A 220 7.90 -14.17 8.63
C GLY A 220 7.56 -13.60 10.01
N ARG A 221 8.54 -13.27 10.86
CA ARG A 221 8.34 -12.76 12.24
C ARG A 221 8.85 -11.33 12.38
N ILE A 222 8.16 -10.52 13.19
CA ILE A 222 8.71 -9.23 13.64
C ILE A 222 9.82 -9.54 14.66
N THR A 223 11.02 -9.05 14.38
CA THR A 223 12.21 -9.22 15.23
C THR A 223 12.52 -7.99 16.06
N GLU A 224 12.14 -6.81 15.58
CA GLU A 224 12.37 -5.54 16.28
C GLU A 224 11.20 -4.59 16.00
N HIS A 225 10.87 -3.76 16.98
CA HIS A 225 9.91 -2.68 16.86
C HIS A 225 10.46 -1.42 17.52
N ASN A 226 10.72 -0.41 16.72
CA ASN A 226 11.14 0.92 17.17
C ASN A 226 9.99 1.92 16.96
N ARG A 227 9.41 2.40 18.07
CA ARG A 227 8.34 3.41 18.01
C ARG A 227 8.91 4.77 17.68
N GLY A 228 8.40 5.42 16.63
CA GLY A 228 8.71 6.79 16.31
C GLY A 228 8.22 7.74 17.41
N GLY A 229 9.09 8.69 17.83
CA GLY A 229 8.65 9.91 18.51
C GLY A 229 8.19 9.84 19.96
N ARG A 230 8.41 8.76 20.72
CA ARG A 230 8.29 8.77 22.19
C ARG A 230 9.69 8.64 22.81
N ARG A 231 10.33 9.76 23.02
CA ARG A 231 11.31 9.93 24.11
C ARG A 231 10.56 10.38 25.36
#